data_c21693f5a672f5ecad9eaf81debd1f35
#
_entry.id   c21693f5a672f5ecad9eaf81debd1f35
#
_cell.length_a   1.000
_cell.length_b   1.000
_cell.length_c   1.000
_cell.angle_alpha   90.00
_cell.angle_beta   90.00
_cell.angle_gamma   90.00
#
_symmetry.space_group_name_H-M   'P 1'
#
loop_
_entity.id
_entity.type
_entity.pdbx_description
1 polymer ?
#
loop_
_entity_poly.entity_id
_entity_poly.type
_entity_poly.pdbx_seq_one_letter_code
_entity_poly.pdbx_strand_id
1 'polypeptide(L)'
;MATPTVEKPDGVEIREVWAENLEAEFAVIREIVDDYPYVAMDTEFPGVVCRPLGTFNGIDFARHAAEGADSRRFAELLMSSGVVLNAEIHWVTFHSGYDFGYLLKLLTGSNLPDTSSGFFDLIRIYFPVIYDIKHLMRFCNSLHGGLNKLAELLDVERVGICHQAGSDSLLTALSFNKLKESYFGGLTEKYAGVLYGLGTEGGETTSVH
;
A
#
# COMPACT_ATOMS: atom_id res chain seq x y z
N MET A 1 6.94 23.62 -15.68
CA MET A 1 6.92 24.32 -14.36
C MET A 1 7.18 23.25 -13.31
N ALA A 2 8.18 23.42 -12.46
CA ALA A 2 8.50 22.41 -11.46
C ALA A 2 7.34 22.29 -10.45
N THR A 3 6.90 21.08 -10.19
CA THR A 3 5.91 20.75 -9.14
C THR A 3 6.48 21.15 -7.78
N PRO A 4 5.68 21.69 -6.86
CA PRO A 4 6.17 22.06 -5.54
C PRO A 4 6.53 20.80 -4.74
N THR A 5 7.80 20.56 -4.55
CA THR A 5 8.34 19.58 -3.59
C THR A 5 8.13 20.15 -2.18
N VAL A 6 7.42 19.41 -1.37
CA VAL A 6 7.30 19.72 0.08
C VAL A 6 8.56 19.16 0.76
N GLU A 7 9.59 19.97 0.89
CA GLU A 7 10.78 19.62 1.69
C GLU A 7 10.41 19.57 3.18
N LYS A 8 10.80 18.50 3.85
CA LYS A 8 10.69 18.35 5.31
C LYS A 8 12.02 17.98 5.96
N PRO A 9 12.15 18.18 7.31
CA PRO A 9 13.45 18.30 7.99
C PRO A 9 14.38 17.08 7.95
N ASP A 10 13.92 15.90 7.53
CA ASP A 10 14.70 14.65 7.63
C ASP A 10 15.02 13.99 6.28
N GLY A 11 14.98 14.73 5.19
CA GLY A 11 15.33 14.20 3.86
C GLY A 11 14.27 13.28 3.22
N VAL A 12 13.07 13.23 3.79
CA VAL A 12 11.95 12.46 3.21
C VAL A 12 11.30 13.25 2.09
N GLU A 13 11.22 12.67 0.90
CA GLU A 13 10.58 13.25 -0.27
C GLU A 13 9.35 12.43 -0.66
N ILE A 14 8.20 13.09 -0.82
CA ILE A 14 7.02 12.51 -1.48
C ILE A 14 6.97 13.04 -2.90
N ARG A 15 7.14 12.17 -3.87
CA ARG A 15 7.21 12.52 -5.29
C ARG A 15 5.86 12.25 -5.96
N GLU A 16 5.36 13.22 -6.72
CA GLU A 16 4.18 13.03 -7.54
C GLU A 16 4.54 12.34 -8.85
N VAL A 17 3.78 11.29 -9.19
CA VAL A 17 3.98 10.53 -10.43
C VAL A 17 2.78 10.70 -11.35
N TRP A 18 3.03 11.23 -12.54
CA TRP A 18 2.07 11.46 -13.59
C TRP A 18 2.51 10.76 -14.89
N ALA A 19 1.68 10.79 -15.94
CA ALA A 19 2.03 10.15 -17.20
C ALA A 19 3.40 10.59 -17.76
N GLU A 20 3.77 11.86 -17.57
CA GLU A 20 5.00 12.43 -18.11
C GLU A 20 6.29 11.91 -17.46
N ASN A 21 6.26 11.55 -16.16
CA ASN A 21 7.44 11.10 -15.42
C ASN A 21 7.39 9.63 -14.98
N LEU A 22 6.32 8.90 -15.31
CA LEU A 22 6.11 7.51 -14.91
C LEU A 22 7.30 6.60 -15.19
N GLU A 23 7.86 6.68 -16.40
CA GLU A 23 9.02 5.86 -16.84
C GLU A 23 10.28 6.18 -16.00
N ALA A 24 10.51 7.45 -15.74
CA ALA A 24 11.67 7.91 -14.97
C ALA A 24 11.57 7.43 -13.51
N GLU A 25 10.39 7.51 -12.91
CA GLU A 25 10.18 7.05 -11.53
C GLU A 25 10.33 5.52 -11.41
N PHE A 26 9.83 4.75 -12.38
CA PHE A 26 10.08 3.32 -12.41
C PHE A 26 11.54 2.94 -12.68
N ALA A 27 12.30 3.79 -13.39
CA ALA A 27 13.75 3.59 -13.50
C ALA A 27 14.43 3.71 -12.14
N VAL A 28 14.06 4.71 -11.33
CA VAL A 28 14.56 4.87 -9.95
C VAL A 28 14.18 3.65 -9.10
N ILE A 29 12.93 3.18 -9.17
CA ILE A 29 12.49 1.99 -8.42
C ILE A 29 13.38 0.79 -8.75
N ARG A 30 13.65 0.53 -10.04
CA ARG A 30 14.51 -0.58 -10.46
C ARG A 30 15.96 -0.47 -9.97
N GLU A 31 16.45 0.73 -9.79
CA GLU A 31 17.82 0.97 -9.27
C GLU A 31 17.95 0.70 -7.77
N ILE A 32 16.85 0.91 -7.01
CA ILE A 32 16.90 0.85 -5.54
C ILE A 32 16.24 -0.39 -4.95
N VAL A 33 15.48 -1.17 -5.72
CA VAL A 33 14.64 -2.26 -5.20
C VAL A 33 15.41 -3.32 -4.41
N ASP A 34 16.63 -3.61 -4.81
CA ASP A 34 17.49 -4.60 -4.14
C ASP A 34 18.01 -4.10 -2.77
N ASP A 35 18.13 -2.79 -2.61
CA ASP A 35 18.61 -2.16 -1.37
C ASP A 35 17.48 -1.87 -0.38
N TYR A 36 16.22 -1.79 -0.85
CA TYR A 36 15.04 -1.43 -0.05
C TYR A 36 13.94 -2.50 -0.14
N PRO A 37 14.05 -3.60 0.63
CA PRO A 37 13.15 -4.75 0.50
C PRO A 37 11.75 -4.53 1.09
N TYR A 38 11.45 -3.41 1.70
CA TYR A 38 10.12 -3.09 2.23
C TYR A 38 9.41 -2.07 1.36
N VAL A 39 8.24 -2.44 0.85
CA VAL A 39 7.37 -1.60 0.03
C VAL A 39 6.06 -1.37 0.77
N ALA A 40 5.78 -0.13 1.17
CA ALA A 40 4.50 0.21 1.74
C ALA A 40 3.54 0.71 0.65
N MET A 41 2.28 0.29 0.74
CA MET A 41 1.25 0.65 -0.22
C MET A 41 -0.03 1.06 0.49
N ASP A 42 -0.64 2.11 -0.05
CA ASP A 42 -2.01 2.51 0.20
C ASP A 42 -2.64 2.97 -1.11
N THR A 43 -3.95 2.89 -1.25
CA THR A 43 -4.69 3.35 -2.42
C THR A 43 -5.90 4.17 -2.00
N GLU A 44 -6.27 5.15 -2.83
CA GLU A 44 -7.45 5.97 -2.59
C GLU A 44 -8.58 5.58 -3.54
N PHE A 45 -9.75 5.34 -2.99
CA PHE A 45 -10.94 5.00 -3.77
C PHE A 45 -11.93 6.16 -3.72
N PRO A 46 -12.44 6.60 -4.86
CA PRO A 46 -13.45 7.67 -4.86
C PRO A 46 -14.74 7.29 -4.13
N GLY A 47 -15.03 6.01 -3.91
CA GLY A 47 -16.13 5.51 -3.06
C GLY A 47 -17.53 5.95 -3.51
N VAL A 48 -17.70 6.49 -4.70
CA VAL A 48 -18.92 7.13 -5.17
C VAL A 48 -19.48 6.50 -6.44
N VAL A 49 -20.80 6.40 -6.50
CA VAL A 49 -21.54 5.91 -7.66
C VAL A 49 -21.60 6.97 -8.77
N CYS A 50 -21.42 8.25 -8.45
CA CYS A 50 -21.41 9.38 -9.36
C CYS A 50 -20.06 10.09 -9.31
N ARG A 51 -19.60 10.61 -10.46
CA ARG A 51 -18.40 11.45 -10.50
C ARG A 51 -18.66 12.75 -9.74
N PRO A 52 -17.93 13.07 -8.66
CA PRO A 52 -18.06 14.35 -8.00
C PRO A 52 -17.57 15.47 -8.90
N LEU A 53 -18.18 16.65 -8.75
CA LEU A 53 -17.67 17.88 -9.35
C LEU A 53 -16.59 18.43 -8.42
N GLY A 54 -15.33 18.40 -8.85
CA GLY A 54 -14.19 18.90 -8.09
C GLY A 54 -13.30 17.78 -7.52
N THR A 55 -12.59 18.08 -6.43
CA THR A 55 -11.72 17.15 -5.72
C THR A 55 -12.48 16.35 -4.66
N PHE A 56 -12.18 15.06 -4.52
CA PHE A 56 -12.69 14.21 -3.47
C PHE A 56 -11.54 13.42 -2.85
N ASN A 57 -11.38 13.49 -1.54
CA ASN A 57 -10.23 12.89 -0.82
C ASN A 57 -8.86 13.24 -1.46
N GLY A 58 -8.70 14.49 -1.93
CA GLY A 58 -7.48 14.93 -2.61
C GLY A 58 -7.36 14.51 -4.08
N ILE A 59 -8.29 13.73 -4.63
CA ILE A 59 -8.28 13.31 -6.04
C ILE A 59 -8.88 14.41 -6.92
N ASP A 60 -8.07 15.02 -7.77
CA ASP A 60 -8.52 15.91 -8.84
C ASP A 60 -8.85 15.09 -10.09
N PHE A 61 -10.13 14.81 -10.29
CA PHE A 61 -10.57 13.96 -11.39
C PHE A 61 -10.29 14.56 -12.76
N ALA A 62 -10.31 15.88 -12.90
CA ALA A 62 -10.01 16.55 -14.18
C ALA A 62 -8.52 16.40 -14.52
N ARG A 63 -7.65 16.63 -13.55
CA ARG A 63 -6.22 16.44 -13.70
C ARG A 63 -5.86 14.98 -13.95
N HIS A 64 -6.45 14.04 -13.20
CA HIS A 64 -6.22 12.60 -13.43
C HIS A 64 -6.66 12.13 -14.81
N ALA A 65 -7.75 12.70 -15.34
CA ALA A 65 -8.21 12.37 -16.70
C ALA A 65 -7.27 12.93 -17.79
N ALA A 66 -6.59 14.05 -17.52
CA ALA A 66 -5.72 14.72 -18.49
C ALA A 66 -4.24 14.25 -18.38
N GLU A 67 -3.74 14.04 -17.18
CA GLU A 67 -2.32 13.84 -16.87
C GLU A 67 -2.05 12.51 -16.15
N GLY A 68 -3.08 11.76 -15.76
CA GLY A 68 -2.96 10.50 -15.03
C GLY A 68 -2.20 9.44 -15.84
N ALA A 69 -1.43 8.61 -15.14
CA ALA A 69 -0.71 7.51 -15.75
C ALA A 69 -1.70 6.48 -16.36
N ASP A 70 -1.39 5.98 -17.55
CA ASP A 70 -2.14 4.88 -18.15
C ASP A 70 -2.00 3.62 -17.31
N SER A 71 -3.13 3.02 -16.92
CA SER A 71 -3.17 1.90 -15.99
C SER A 71 -2.48 0.64 -16.53
N ARG A 72 -2.56 0.38 -17.83
CA ARG A 72 -1.88 -0.75 -18.48
C ARG A 72 -0.37 -0.50 -18.46
N ARG A 73 0.05 0.71 -18.82
CA ARG A 73 1.47 1.06 -18.82
C ARG A 73 2.06 0.99 -17.41
N PHE A 74 1.34 1.46 -16.41
CA PHE A 74 1.73 1.30 -15.00
C PHE A 74 1.90 -0.19 -14.63
N ALA A 75 0.93 -1.05 -15.00
CA ALA A 75 1.01 -2.47 -14.73
C ALA A 75 2.24 -3.14 -15.39
N GLU A 76 2.52 -2.83 -16.66
CA GLU A 76 3.70 -3.32 -17.38
C GLU A 76 5.01 -2.92 -16.68
N LEU A 77 5.11 -1.68 -16.25
CA LEU A 77 6.29 -1.17 -15.55
C LEU A 77 6.42 -1.80 -14.16
N LEU A 78 5.32 -1.95 -13.43
CA LEU A 78 5.33 -2.61 -12.13
C LEU A 78 5.74 -4.08 -12.23
N MET A 79 5.25 -4.81 -13.25
CA MET A 79 5.64 -6.20 -13.53
C MET A 79 7.15 -6.34 -13.83
N SER A 80 7.77 -5.33 -14.37
CA SER A 80 9.20 -5.32 -14.72
C SER A 80 10.08 -4.57 -13.71
N SER A 81 9.50 -4.12 -12.61
CA SER A 81 10.22 -3.28 -11.63
C SER A 81 11.05 -4.05 -10.61
N GLY A 82 10.77 -5.35 -10.41
CA GLY A 82 11.38 -6.17 -9.37
C GLY A 82 10.64 -6.12 -8.03
N VAL A 83 9.58 -5.32 -7.86
CA VAL A 83 8.82 -5.24 -6.60
C VAL A 83 7.69 -6.26 -6.49
N VAL A 84 7.20 -6.81 -7.60
CA VAL A 84 6.20 -7.89 -7.64
C VAL A 84 6.84 -9.21 -8.07
N LEU A 85 6.20 -10.35 -7.77
CA LEU A 85 6.72 -11.68 -8.07
C LEU A 85 8.10 -11.95 -7.44
N ASN A 86 8.45 -11.26 -6.39
CA ASN A 86 9.75 -11.28 -5.75
C ASN A 86 9.61 -11.58 -4.25
N ALA A 87 10.12 -12.73 -3.81
CA ALA A 87 10.02 -13.17 -2.42
C ALA A 87 10.91 -12.39 -1.45
N GLU A 88 11.87 -11.62 -1.94
CA GLU A 88 12.71 -10.73 -1.11
C GLU A 88 11.99 -9.41 -0.77
N ILE A 89 10.90 -9.10 -1.48
CA ILE A 89 10.13 -7.88 -1.24
C ILE A 89 9.00 -8.14 -0.25
N HIS A 90 8.97 -7.33 0.80
CA HIS A 90 8.00 -7.36 1.89
C HIS A 90 7.00 -6.22 1.71
N TRP A 91 5.79 -6.55 1.34
CA TRP A 91 4.71 -5.57 1.19
C TRP A 91 4.09 -5.25 2.55
N VAL A 92 3.99 -3.97 2.87
CA VAL A 92 3.45 -3.47 4.13
C VAL A 92 2.23 -2.60 3.84
N THR A 93 1.13 -2.91 4.51
CA THR A 93 -0.15 -2.24 4.25
C THR A 93 -0.96 -2.07 5.54
N PHE A 94 -2.05 -1.31 5.45
CA PHE A 94 -2.98 -1.14 6.55
C PHE A 94 -4.42 -1.42 6.08
N HIS A 95 -4.96 -2.61 6.40
CA HIS A 95 -6.33 -3.02 6.05
C HIS A 95 -6.58 -3.05 4.52
N SER A 96 -5.75 -3.73 3.80
CA SER A 96 -5.54 -3.56 2.35
C SER A 96 -6.20 -4.62 1.46
N GLY A 97 -7.27 -5.28 1.91
CA GLY A 97 -7.96 -6.27 1.08
C GLY A 97 -8.43 -5.71 -0.27
N TYR A 98 -8.95 -4.48 -0.27
CA TYR A 98 -9.38 -3.81 -1.50
C TYR A 98 -8.20 -3.34 -2.36
N ASP A 99 -7.15 -2.81 -1.73
CA ASP A 99 -5.94 -2.33 -2.42
C ASP A 99 -5.31 -3.43 -3.25
N PHE A 100 -5.08 -4.59 -2.66
CA PHE A 100 -4.57 -5.75 -3.37
C PHE A 100 -5.55 -6.27 -4.42
N GLY A 101 -6.86 -6.19 -4.18
CA GLY A 101 -7.87 -6.56 -5.16
C GLY A 101 -7.77 -5.72 -6.43
N TYR A 102 -7.69 -4.40 -6.29
CA TYR A 102 -7.53 -3.49 -7.43
C TYR A 102 -6.18 -3.68 -8.12
N LEU A 103 -5.10 -3.82 -7.33
CA LEU A 103 -3.75 -4.01 -7.89
C LEU A 103 -3.63 -5.33 -8.66
N LEU A 104 -4.18 -6.44 -8.13
CA LEU A 104 -4.23 -7.72 -8.84
C LEU A 104 -5.03 -7.63 -10.14
N LYS A 105 -6.21 -6.97 -10.10
CA LYS A 105 -7.01 -6.76 -11.31
C LYS A 105 -6.23 -6.00 -12.38
N LEU A 106 -5.49 -5.00 -11.96
CA LEU A 106 -4.65 -4.18 -12.83
C LEU A 106 -3.49 -5.00 -13.42
N LEU A 107 -2.75 -5.73 -12.60
CA LEU A 107 -1.59 -6.54 -13.01
C LEU A 107 -1.97 -7.72 -13.91
N THR A 108 -3.08 -8.39 -13.62
CA THR A 108 -3.55 -9.54 -14.41
C THR A 108 -4.31 -9.13 -15.66
N GLY A 109 -4.85 -7.92 -15.71
CA GLY A 109 -5.78 -7.48 -16.77
C GLY A 109 -7.09 -8.29 -16.82
N SER A 110 -7.39 -9.06 -15.77
CA SER A 110 -8.50 -10.02 -15.71
C SER A 110 -9.41 -9.75 -14.52
N ASN A 111 -10.56 -10.41 -14.51
CA ASN A 111 -11.41 -10.41 -13.32
C ASN A 111 -10.73 -11.20 -12.19
N LEU A 112 -10.97 -10.76 -10.95
CA LEU A 112 -10.52 -11.50 -9.79
C LEU A 112 -11.21 -12.87 -9.71
N PRO A 113 -10.57 -13.87 -9.10
CA PRO A 113 -11.21 -15.16 -8.83
C PRO A 113 -12.47 -15.00 -7.98
N ASP A 114 -13.49 -15.82 -8.26
CA ASP A 114 -14.75 -15.84 -7.51
C ASP A 114 -14.62 -16.44 -6.10
N THR A 115 -13.48 -17.06 -5.81
CA THR A 115 -13.23 -17.72 -4.52
C THR A 115 -12.12 -17.02 -3.74
N SER A 116 -12.24 -17.01 -2.42
CA SER A 116 -11.20 -16.50 -1.52
C SER A 116 -9.87 -17.26 -1.72
N SER A 117 -9.91 -18.58 -1.88
CA SER A 117 -8.72 -19.39 -2.15
C SER A 117 -8.01 -18.93 -3.42
N GLY A 118 -8.72 -18.79 -4.54
CA GLY A 118 -8.14 -18.31 -5.78
C GLY A 118 -7.55 -16.90 -5.68
N PHE A 119 -8.19 -16.02 -4.90
CA PHE A 119 -7.65 -14.70 -4.61
C PHE A 119 -6.31 -14.78 -3.85
N PHE A 120 -6.24 -15.59 -2.79
CA PHE A 120 -5.00 -15.77 -2.03
C PHE A 120 -3.92 -16.52 -2.81
N ASP A 121 -4.27 -17.38 -3.76
CA ASP A 121 -3.32 -17.97 -4.71
C ASP A 121 -2.61 -16.90 -5.53
N LEU A 122 -3.37 -15.94 -6.07
CA LEU A 122 -2.80 -14.81 -6.78
C LEU A 122 -1.96 -13.91 -5.87
N ILE A 123 -2.44 -13.61 -4.67
CA ILE A 123 -1.67 -12.84 -3.67
C ILE A 123 -0.30 -13.48 -3.46
N ARG A 124 -0.23 -14.79 -3.20
CA ARG A 124 1.04 -15.48 -2.96
C ARG A 124 1.99 -15.46 -4.15
N ILE A 125 1.45 -15.42 -5.35
CA ILE A 125 2.26 -15.34 -6.58
C ILE A 125 2.83 -13.94 -6.77
N TYR A 126 1.97 -12.92 -6.72
CA TYR A 126 2.35 -11.55 -7.04
C TYR A 126 3.03 -10.82 -5.87
N PHE A 127 2.63 -11.15 -4.63
CA PHE A 127 3.08 -10.51 -3.39
C PHE A 127 3.42 -11.58 -2.35
N PRO A 128 4.53 -12.31 -2.52
CA PRO A 128 4.85 -13.50 -1.70
C PRO A 128 4.93 -13.22 -0.20
N VAL A 129 5.36 -12.02 0.19
CA VAL A 129 5.44 -11.61 1.60
C VAL A 129 4.65 -10.34 1.81
N ILE A 130 3.54 -10.44 2.54
CA ILE A 130 2.70 -9.30 2.91
C ILE A 130 2.54 -9.20 4.42
N TYR A 131 2.49 -7.97 4.93
CA TYR A 131 2.16 -7.63 6.31
C TYR A 131 1.03 -6.61 6.32
N ASP A 132 -0.12 -6.99 6.85
CA ASP A 132 -1.21 -6.06 7.13
C ASP A 132 -1.11 -5.60 8.59
N ILE A 133 -0.76 -4.33 8.80
CA ILE A 133 -0.57 -3.76 10.14
C ILE A 133 -1.84 -3.90 10.99
N LYS A 134 -3.01 -3.75 10.37
CA LYS A 134 -4.28 -3.92 11.09
C LYS A 134 -4.45 -5.34 11.62
N HIS A 135 -3.91 -6.35 10.94
CA HIS A 135 -3.82 -7.71 11.45
C HIS A 135 -2.81 -7.80 12.61
N LEU A 136 -1.62 -7.22 12.47
CA LEU A 136 -0.58 -7.24 13.52
C LEU A 136 -1.05 -6.60 14.82
N MET A 137 -1.84 -5.53 14.76
CA MET A 137 -2.40 -4.86 15.93
C MET A 137 -3.23 -5.79 16.82
N ARG A 138 -3.80 -6.88 16.30
CA ARG A 138 -4.56 -7.86 17.09
C ARG A 138 -3.72 -8.56 18.16
N PHE A 139 -2.41 -8.56 18.01
CA PHE A 139 -1.45 -9.16 18.94
C PHE A 139 -0.85 -8.13 19.92
N CYS A 140 -1.32 -6.88 19.85
CA CYS A 140 -0.83 -5.76 20.65
C CYS A 140 -1.98 -5.15 21.46
N ASN A 141 -2.10 -5.50 22.73
CA ASN A 141 -3.26 -5.13 23.57
C ASN A 141 -3.52 -3.62 23.68
N SER A 142 -2.49 -2.79 23.51
CA SER A 142 -2.58 -1.32 23.62
C SER A 142 -2.85 -0.61 22.31
N LEU A 143 -2.81 -1.32 21.17
CA LEU A 143 -2.95 -0.70 19.85
C LEU A 143 -4.34 -0.94 19.28
N HIS A 144 -4.98 0.15 18.81
CA HIS A 144 -6.34 0.12 18.28
C HIS A 144 -6.59 1.31 17.32
N GLY A 145 -7.72 1.29 16.64
CA GLY A 145 -8.17 2.38 15.78
C GLY A 145 -7.70 2.27 14.33
N GLY A 146 -7.66 3.37 13.61
CA GLY A 146 -7.16 3.51 12.24
C GLY A 146 -5.68 3.88 12.21
N LEU A 147 -5.15 4.08 10.99
CA LEU A 147 -3.73 4.38 10.76
C LEU A 147 -3.24 5.61 11.54
N ASN A 148 -3.99 6.71 11.52
CA ASN A 148 -3.64 7.92 12.28
C ASN A 148 -3.58 7.65 13.79
N LYS A 149 -4.55 6.89 14.32
CA LYS A 149 -4.55 6.56 15.75
C LYS A 149 -3.41 5.65 16.13
N LEU A 150 -3.07 4.70 15.27
CA LEU A 150 -1.90 3.86 15.46
C LEU A 150 -0.61 4.69 15.49
N ALA A 151 -0.44 5.60 14.54
CA ALA A 151 0.73 6.49 14.48
C ALA A 151 0.89 7.33 15.76
N GLU A 152 -0.22 7.90 16.27
CA GLU A 152 -0.23 8.61 17.56
C GLU A 152 0.24 7.70 18.72
N LEU A 153 -0.29 6.47 18.79
CA LEU A 153 0.06 5.51 19.85
C LEU A 153 1.51 5.02 19.77
N LEU A 154 2.10 5.05 18.59
CA LEU A 154 3.49 4.68 18.34
C LEU A 154 4.46 5.86 18.37
N ASP A 155 3.96 7.08 18.59
CA ASP A 155 4.74 8.33 18.52
C ASP A 155 5.45 8.48 17.15
N VAL A 156 4.66 8.25 16.08
CA VAL A 156 5.11 8.41 14.68
C VAL A 156 4.44 9.64 14.08
N GLU A 157 5.26 10.59 13.62
CA GLU A 157 4.76 11.81 13.00
C GLU A 157 4.39 11.59 11.54
N ARG A 158 3.24 12.14 11.11
CA ARG A 158 2.79 12.12 9.72
C ARG A 158 3.55 13.14 8.88
N VAL A 159 3.99 12.68 7.73
CA VAL A 159 4.50 13.54 6.65
C VAL A 159 3.46 13.62 5.54
N GLY A 160 3.08 14.84 5.15
CA GLY A 160 2.06 15.07 4.12
C GLY A 160 0.63 15.18 4.67
N ILE A 161 -0.33 15.07 3.77
CA ILE A 161 -1.76 15.26 4.04
C ILE A 161 -2.43 13.89 4.21
N CYS A 162 -3.30 13.78 5.20
CA CYS A 162 -4.13 12.59 5.42
C CYS A 162 -5.06 12.32 4.22
N HIS A 163 -5.31 11.06 3.92
CA HIS A 163 -6.08 10.61 2.75
C HIS A 163 -5.42 11.00 1.42
N GLN A 164 -4.11 10.91 1.39
CA GLN A 164 -3.31 10.89 0.17
C GLN A 164 -2.43 9.64 0.21
N ALA A 165 -2.55 8.77 -0.79
CA ALA A 165 -1.93 7.45 -0.81
C ALA A 165 -0.43 7.47 -0.51
N GLY A 166 0.34 8.43 -1.03
CA GLY A 166 1.76 8.58 -0.73
C GLY A 166 2.06 8.91 0.73
N SER A 167 1.26 9.81 1.34
CA SER A 167 1.37 10.16 2.76
C SER A 167 0.95 9.00 3.67
N ASP A 168 -0.13 8.29 3.31
CA ASP A 168 -0.62 7.15 4.07
C ASP A 168 0.30 5.93 3.92
N SER A 169 0.88 5.69 2.75
CA SER A 169 1.92 4.67 2.53
C SER A 169 3.18 4.93 3.37
N LEU A 170 3.65 6.18 3.40
CA LEU A 170 4.81 6.54 4.22
C LEU A 170 4.52 6.36 5.71
N LEU A 171 3.34 6.81 6.19
CA LEU A 171 2.93 6.61 7.58
C LEU A 171 2.82 5.13 7.92
N THR A 172 2.33 4.31 6.99
CA THR A 172 2.26 2.85 7.11
C THR A 172 3.66 2.25 7.27
N ALA A 173 4.63 2.64 6.43
CA ALA A 173 6.01 2.18 6.53
C ALA A 173 6.67 2.52 7.88
N LEU A 174 6.55 3.78 8.30
CA LEU A 174 7.11 4.26 9.57
C LEU A 174 6.46 3.57 10.78
N SER A 175 5.13 3.43 10.75
CA SER A 175 4.37 2.74 11.80
C SER A 175 4.74 1.26 11.87
N PHE A 176 4.94 0.59 10.73
CA PHE A 176 5.37 -0.80 10.71
C PHE A 176 6.74 -1.01 11.34
N ASN A 177 7.72 -0.18 11.00
CA ASN A 177 9.05 -0.25 11.57
C ASN A 177 9.00 -0.09 13.10
N LYS A 178 8.28 0.92 13.58
CA LYS A 178 8.12 1.16 15.01
C LYS A 178 7.40 0.01 15.72
N LEU A 179 6.33 -0.50 15.10
CA LEU A 179 5.57 -1.63 15.60
C LEU A 179 6.43 -2.90 15.69
N LYS A 180 7.16 -3.22 14.62
CA LYS A 180 8.06 -4.36 14.52
C LYS A 180 9.10 -4.36 15.64
N GLU A 181 9.74 -3.22 15.88
CA GLU A 181 10.75 -3.07 16.94
C GLU A 181 10.14 -3.14 18.34
N SER A 182 9.08 -2.35 18.60
CA SER A 182 8.57 -2.13 19.96
C SER A 182 7.70 -3.28 20.49
N TYR A 183 7.03 -4.03 19.62
CA TYR A 183 6.06 -5.07 20.01
C TYR A 183 6.45 -6.49 19.60
N PHE A 184 7.27 -6.63 18.56
CA PHE A 184 7.62 -7.95 18.02
C PHE A 184 9.10 -8.29 18.12
N GLY A 185 9.92 -7.42 18.73
CA GLY A 185 11.35 -7.63 18.87
C GLY A 185 12.07 -7.87 17.55
N GLY A 186 11.59 -7.28 16.48
CA GLY A 186 12.09 -7.44 15.11
C GLY A 186 11.55 -8.67 14.35
N LEU A 187 10.79 -9.56 15.00
CA LEU A 187 10.35 -10.84 14.43
C LEU A 187 8.86 -10.79 14.05
N THR A 188 8.57 -10.60 12.78
CA THR A 188 7.19 -10.50 12.26
C THR A 188 6.83 -11.61 11.28
N GLU A 189 7.76 -12.48 10.91
CA GLU A 189 7.63 -13.46 9.81
C GLU A 189 6.43 -14.40 9.99
N LYS A 190 6.15 -14.84 11.21
CA LYS A 190 5.01 -15.72 11.51
C LYS A 190 3.62 -15.07 11.32
N TYR A 191 3.59 -13.77 11.11
CA TYR A 191 2.34 -13.02 10.90
C TYR A 191 2.14 -12.60 9.44
N ALA A 192 3.07 -12.98 8.56
CA ALA A 192 2.97 -12.69 7.14
C ALA A 192 1.83 -13.46 6.45
N GLY A 193 1.37 -12.98 5.31
CA GLY A 193 0.39 -13.66 4.46
C GLY A 193 -1.07 -13.51 4.89
N VAL A 194 -1.37 -12.69 5.90
CA VAL A 194 -2.74 -12.47 6.41
C VAL A 194 -3.22 -11.08 6.05
N LEU A 195 -4.40 -10.98 5.45
CA LEU A 195 -5.12 -9.72 5.24
C LEU A 195 -6.23 -9.57 6.29
N TYR A 196 -6.27 -8.43 6.96
CA TYR A 196 -7.28 -8.15 7.98
C TYR A 196 -8.69 -8.19 7.37
N GLY A 197 -9.58 -8.96 8.00
CA GLY A 197 -10.97 -9.13 7.55
C GLY A 197 -11.17 -10.21 6.49
N LEU A 198 -10.13 -10.64 5.78
CA LEU A 198 -10.19 -11.72 4.79
C LEU A 198 -9.56 -13.03 5.29
N GLY A 199 -8.68 -12.97 6.30
CA GLY A 199 -8.02 -14.14 6.88
C GLY A 199 -6.84 -14.65 6.04
N THR A 200 -6.65 -15.94 6.10
CA THR A 200 -5.75 -16.75 5.28
C THR A 200 -6.56 -17.74 4.48
N GLU A 201 -5.92 -18.53 3.62
CA GLU A 201 -6.50 -19.54 2.75
C GLU A 201 -7.44 -20.60 3.43
N GLY A 202 -7.57 -20.64 4.71
CA GLY A 202 -8.31 -21.69 5.45
C GLY A 202 -9.67 -21.29 6.00
N GLY A 203 -10.18 -20.09 5.74
CA GLY A 203 -11.58 -19.75 6.01
C GLY A 203 -11.98 -19.74 7.49
N GLU A 204 -11.09 -19.44 8.43
CA GLU A 204 -11.52 -19.04 9.77
C GLU A 204 -11.85 -17.54 9.77
N THR A 205 -13.06 -17.22 9.33
CA THR A 205 -13.72 -15.96 9.70
C THR A 205 -13.96 -16.00 11.21
N THR A 206 -12.99 -15.52 11.99
CA THR A 206 -13.27 -15.15 13.37
C THR A 206 -14.26 -13.99 13.33
N SER A 207 -15.53 -14.33 13.53
CA SER A 207 -16.60 -13.37 13.79
C SER A 207 -16.16 -12.45 14.93
N VAL A 208 -15.97 -11.19 14.58
CA VAL A 208 -15.73 -10.13 15.57
C VAL A 208 -17.09 -9.77 16.15
N HIS A 209 -17.29 -10.07 17.40
CA HIS A 209 -18.33 -9.47 18.25
C HIS A 209 -17.84 -8.12 18.77
#